data_9b45beca899be2777878ee5f81e8d9c7
#
_entry.id   9b45beca899be2777878ee5f81e8d9c7
#
_cell.length_a   1.000
_cell.length_b   1.000
_cell.length_c   1.000
_cell.angle_alpha   90.00
_cell.angle_beta   90.00
_cell.angle_gamma   90.00
#
_symmetry.space_group_name_H-M   'P 1'
#
loop_
_entity.id
_entity.type
_entity.pdbx_description
1 polymer ?
#
loop_
_entity_poly.entity_id
_entity_poly.type
_entity_poly.pdbx_seq_one_letter_code
_entity_poly.pdbx_strand_id
1 'polypeptide(L)'
;MRQGFVKVAAVTPKIVVADTRENTKLICEEIRKAEESGAKIIVLPELAITGYTCSDLFLQEKMLREAKQSLLEIAAFTFALDCIVFVGLPLEYNGKLYNVAAALNNGKVLGFVPKTYLPNYNEFYEARHFTRGMDEVVIVRLDKDLTAPMGKKLLFVCDTMPELKIGVELCEDLWTPEPPAIRHALNGANVIVNLSASDETTGKDIYRRELVKGQSARLLCGYVYASAGDGESTQDVVYSAHNMIAENGRLLAQSERFQNESIFSEIDILKLNAERRRMTTFEMAEDGYREISFSLKIEETKLTRYIDPMPFVPGSKADRDRRCEEILMIQAMGLKKRLEHTHCKSAVIGISGGLDSTLALLVTVKAFDILGMDHKNIKAVTMPGFGTTDRTYDNAVSMIRCLGADFMEVSIKDAVNIHFRDIGQDPKVHDVTYENGQARERTQILMDIANKSGGMVIGTGDLSELALGWATYNGDHMSMYAVNASVPKTLVRHLVQFYADTCGDGKLEKVLLDVLDTPVSPELLPPEDGKIAQKTEDLVGPYELHDFYLYHMLRLGYSPAKIYRLAKIAFAGSYDDATILKWLKTFYRRFFTQQFKRSCLPDGPKVGSVAVSPRGDLRMPSDASSRIWMEELENLQ
;
A
#
# COMPACT_ATOMS: atom_id res chain seq x y z
N MET A 1 19.15 3.75 5.24
CA MET A 1 18.50 2.50 4.78
C MET A 1 17.84 1.68 5.93
N ARG A 2 17.84 2.23 7.16
CA ARG A 2 17.11 1.59 8.27
C ARG A 2 15.67 1.30 7.92
N GLN A 3 15.14 0.17 8.40
CA GLN A 3 13.77 -0.29 8.17
C GLN A 3 13.40 -0.52 6.68
N GLY A 4 14.41 -0.68 5.82
CA GLY A 4 14.23 -1.10 4.44
C GLY A 4 14.00 0.01 3.41
N PHE A 5 14.03 1.28 3.79
CA PHE A 5 13.85 2.38 2.84
C PHE A 5 15.17 2.78 2.18
N VAL A 6 15.25 2.62 0.87
CA VAL A 6 16.40 2.98 0.04
C VAL A 6 16.00 4.14 -0.87
N LYS A 7 16.66 5.29 -0.71
CA LYS A 7 16.42 6.45 -1.58
C LYS A 7 17.09 6.24 -2.92
N VAL A 8 16.33 6.44 -3.99
CA VAL A 8 16.79 6.27 -5.37
C VAL A 8 16.59 7.57 -6.16
N ALA A 9 17.40 7.76 -7.17
CA ALA A 9 17.31 8.88 -8.10
C ALA A 9 17.32 8.41 -9.54
N ALA A 10 16.41 8.96 -10.37
CA ALA A 10 16.51 8.94 -11.82
C ALA A 10 16.91 10.34 -12.29
N VAL A 11 18.03 10.44 -12.99
CA VAL A 11 18.75 11.70 -13.23
C VAL A 11 18.98 11.88 -14.73
N THR A 12 18.65 13.04 -15.27
CA THR A 12 18.89 13.36 -16.69
C THR A 12 19.77 14.60 -16.81
N PRO A 13 21.08 14.44 -17.02
CA PRO A 13 21.96 15.58 -17.33
C PRO A 13 21.64 16.16 -18.71
N LYS A 14 21.85 17.45 -18.88
CA LYS A 14 21.78 18.09 -20.22
C LYS A 14 23.09 17.83 -20.95
N ILE A 15 23.16 16.69 -21.64
CA ILE A 15 24.38 16.26 -22.34
C ILE A 15 24.66 17.10 -23.59
N VAL A 16 25.87 16.99 -24.11
CA VAL A 16 26.29 17.49 -25.41
C VAL A 16 26.66 16.29 -26.28
N VAL A 17 26.00 16.12 -27.42
CA VAL A 17 26.22 14.97 -28.31
C VAL A 17 27.69 14.90 -28.72
N ALA A 18 28.31 13.72 -28.52
CA ALA A 18 29.71 13.41 -28.83
C ALA A 18 30.78 14.14 -27.98
N ASP A 19 30.41 15.00 -27.05
CA ASP A 19 31.37 15.64 -26.12
C ASP A 19 31.46 14.87 -24.79
N THR A 20 32.19 13.75 -24.80
CA THR A 20 32.34 12.88 -23.62
C THR A 20 32.93 13.60 -22.42
N ARG A 21 33.80 14.62 -22.62
CA ARG A 21 34.46 15.33 -21.53
C ARG A 21 33.51 16.30 -20.83
N GLU A 22 32.70 17.03 -21.60
CA GLU A 22 31.68 17.90 -21.00
C GLU A 22 30.61 17.06 -20.32
N ASN A 23 30.18 15.96 -20.94
CA ASN A 23 29.22 15.03 -20.36
C ASN A 23 29.72 14.42 -19.04
N THR A 24 31.02 14.10 -18.94
CA THR A 24 31.63 13.63 -17.68
C THR A 24 31.45 14.63 -16.54
N LYS A 25 31.68 15.93 -16.81
CA LYS A 25 31.50 16.98 -15.78
C LYS A 25 30.05 17.07 -15.34
N LEU A 26 29.13 17.16 -16.32
CA LEU A 26 27.69 17.27 -16.07
C LEU A 26 27.17 16.05 -15.31
N ILE A 27 27.59 14.85 -15.69
CA ILE A 27 27.23 13.59 -15.00
C ILE A 27 27.75 13.61 -13.55
N CYS A 28 29.01 13.98 -13.31
CA CYS A 28 29.58 14.06 -11.96
C CYS A 28 28.86 15.11 -11.09
N GLU A 29 28.46 16.24 -11.65
CA GLU A 29 27.68 17.26 -10.95
C GLU A 29 26.30 16.72 -10.51
N GLU A 30 25.61 16.05 -11.41
CA GLU A 30 24.30 15.47 -11.09
C GLU A 30 24.41 14.30 -10.10
N ILE A 31 25.43 13.45 -10.19
CA ILE A 31 25.72 12.40 -9.19
C ILE A 31 25.92 13.02 -7.81
N ARG A 32 26.70 14.12 -7.71
CA ARG A 32 26.93 14.83 -6.44
C ARG A 32 25.62 15.35 -5.85
N LYS A 33 24.82 16.08 -6.64
CA LYS A 33 23.51 16.60 -6.20
C LYS A 33 22.59 15.49 -5.72
N ALA A 34 22.58 14.37 -6.43
CA ALA A 34 21.74 13.21 -6.07
C ALA A 34 22.21 12.58 -4.74
N GLU A 35 23.52 12.40 -4.56
CA GLU A 35 24.09 11.86 -3.32
C GLU A 35 23.89 12.80 -2.12
N GLU A 36 24.09 14.10 -2.29
CA GLU A 36 23.79 15.13 -1.28
C GLU A 36 22.32 15.14 -0.86
N SER A 37 21.41 14.75 -1.76
CA SER A 37 19.99 14.53 -1.46
C SER A 37 19.74 13.21 -0.72
N GLY A 38 20.77 12.39 -0.49
CA GLY A 38 20.72 11.10 0.18
C GLY A 38 20.38 9.91 -0.71
N ALA A 39 20.46 10.05 -2.04
CA ALA A 39 20.23 8.92 -2.95
C ALA A 39 21.34 7.88 -2.83
N LYS A 40 20.93 6.61 -2.68
CA LYS A 40 21.83 5.46 -2.58
C LYS A 40 21.95 4.70 -3.92
N ILE A 41 20.96 4.83 -4.78
CA ILE A 41 20.96 4.29 -6.15
C ILE A 41 20.69 5.43 -7.10
N ILE A 42 21.61 5.68 -8.02
CA ILE A 42 21.54 6.78 -8.99
C ILE A 42 21.58 6.17 -10.39
N VAL A 43 20.56 6.47 -11.19
CA VAL A 43 20.38 5.95 -12.54
C VAL A 43 20.41 7.08 -13.54
N LEU A 44 21.31 6.99 -14.50
CA LEU A 44 21.45 7.93 -15.62
C LEU A 44 20.88 7.31 -16.91
N PRO A 45 20.64 8.09 -17.97
CA PRO A 45 20.12 7.59 -19.23
C PRO A 45 21.08 6.65 -19.98
N GLU A 46 20.51 5.93 -20.95
CA GLU A 46 21.22 5.12 -21.93
C GLU A 46 22.21 5.98 -22.70
N LEU A 47 23.44 5.46 -22.90
CA LEU A 47 24.53 6.12 -23.62
C LEU A 47 24.84 7.57 -23.15
N ALA A 48 24.54 7.91 -21.91
CA ALA A 48 24.66 9.28 -21.38
C ALA A 48 26.09 9.86 -21.48
N ILE A 49 27.14 9.02 -21.49
CA ILE A 49 28.53 9.48 -21.65
C ILE A 49 28.78 10.13 -23.02
N THR A 50 28.16 9.60 -24.06
CA THR A 50 28.36 10.07 -25.45
C THR A 50 27.19 10.89 -25.98
N GLY A 51 25.98 10.66 -25.44
CA GLY A 51 24.70 10.89 -26.09
C GLY A 51 24.28 9.67 -26.90
N TYR A 52 22.97 9.42 -26.92
CA TYR A 52 22.38 8.33 -27.69
C TYR A 52 22.41 8.60 -29.20
N THR A 53 22.29 9.85 -29.59
CA THR A 53 22.12 10.29 -30.99
C THR A 53 23.44 10.49 -31.74
N CYS A 54 24.52 9.82 -31.34
CA CYS A 54 25.84 9.91 -32.00
C CYS A 54 25.91 9.23 -33.37
N SER A 55 24.94 8.37 -33.73
CA SER A 55 24.88 7.69 -35.04
C SER A 55 26.22 7.02 -35.42
N ASP A 56 26.69 7.21 -36.66
CA ASP A 56 27.95 6.59 -37.16
C ASP A 56 29.21 7.06 -36.43
N LEU A 57 29.14 8.08 -35.56
CA LEU A 57 30.25 8.44 -34.68
C LEU A 57 30.60 7.33 -33.68
N PHE A 58 29.69 6.44 -33.37
CA PHE A 58 29.98 5.24 -32.58
C PHE A 58 31.02 4.32 -33.22
N LEU A 59 31.23 4.40 -34.55
CA LEU A 59 32.24 3.61 -35.26
C LEU A 59 33.64 4.26 -35.22
N GLN A 60 33.79 5.41 -34.57
CA GLN A 60 35.05 6.14 -34.48
C GLN A 60 35.85 5.72 -33.24
N GLU A 61 37.07 5.19 -33.46
CA GLU A 61 37.98 4.75 -32.39
C GLU A 61 38.20 5.86 -31.33
N LYS A 62 38.32 7.11 -31.79
CA LYS A 62 38.48 8.25 -30.88
C LYS A 62 37.32 8.38 -29.89
N MET A 63 36.08 8.23 -30.37
CA MET A 63 34.89 8.28 -29.54
C MET A 63 34.89 7.19 -28.46
N LEU A 64 35.16 5.95 -28.85
CA LEU A 64 35.15 4.79 -27.96
C LEU A 64 36.25 4.90 -26.88
N ARG A 65 37.44 5.37 -27.26
CA ARG A 65 38.52 5.60 -26.32
C ARG A 65 38.21 6.70 -25.30
N GLU A 66 37.65 7.85 -25.76
CA GLU A 66 37.26 8.93 -24.86
C GLU A 66 36.06 8.51 -23.98
N ALA A 67 35.08 7.78 -24.47
CA ALA A 67 33.97 7.25 -23.66
C ALA A 67 34.47 6.34 -22.53
N LYS A 68 35.43 5.46 -22.83
CA LYS A 68 36.07 4.62 -21.83
C LYS A 68 36.87 5.42 -20.79
N GLN A 69 37.60 6.45 -21.22
CA GLN A 69 38.33 7.35 -20.32
C GLN A 69 37.35 8.09 -19.39
N SER A 70 36.26 8.62 -19.93
CA SER A 70 35.19 9.27 -19.18
C SER A 70 34.55 8.35 -18.13
N LEU A 71 34.32 7.07 -18.47
CA LEU A 71 33.83 6.07 -17.51
C LEU A 71 34.78 5.93 -16.31
N LEU A 72 36.10 5.86 -16.55
CA LEU A 72 37.10 5.73 -15.48
C LEU A 72 37.14 6.98 -14.60
N GLU A 73 36.98 8.16 -15.17
CA GLU A 73 36.89 9.43 -14.43
C GLU A 73 35.63 9.49 -13.55
N ILE A 74 34.47 9.09 -14.09
CA ILE A 74 33.21 9.01 -13.33
C ILE A 74 33.33 7.96 -12.22
N ALA A 75 33.93 6.79 -12.51
CA ALA A 75 34.16 5.76 -11.50
C ALA A 75 35.05 6.31 -10.35
N ALA A 76 36.17 6.93 -10.68
CA ALA A 76 37.06 7.55 -9.69
C ALA A 76 36.34 8.62 -8.85
N PHE A 77 35.45 9.40 -9.46
CA PHE A 77 34.63 10.40 -8.76
C PHE A 77 33.72 9.78 -7.70
N THR A 78 33.25 8.53 -7.88
CA THR A 78 32.41 7.85 -6.87
C THR A 78 33.17 7.39 -5.61
N PHE A 79 34.49 7.54 -5.53
CA PHE A 79 35.32 6.99 -4.46
C PHE A 79 34.89 7.43 -3.05
N ALA A 80 34.50 8.66 -2.86
CA ALA A 80 34.09 9.17 -1.55
C ALA A 80 32.56 9.21 -1.36
N LEU A 81 31.79 8.73 -2.35
CA LEU A 81 30.34 8.79 -2.34
C LEU A 81 29.72 7.49 -1.81
N ASP A 82 28.62 7.64 -1.08
CA ASP A 82 27.88 6.52 -0.50
C ASP A 82 26.68 6.14 -1.38
N CYS A 83 26.96 5.81 -2.63
CA CYS A 83 25.95 5.42 -3.62
C CYS A 83 26.49 4.40 -4.62
N ILE A 84 25.58 3.67 -5.27
CA ILE A 84 25.86 2.95 -6.51
C ILE A 84 25.27 3.74 -7.68
N VAL A 85 26.06 3.88 -8.75
CA VAL A 85 25.68 4.67 -9.95
C VAL A 85 25.60 3.74 -11.15
N PHE A 86 24.55 3.89 -11.96
CA PHE A 86 24.39 3.21 -13.25
C PHE A 86 24.45 4.25 -14.37
N VAL A 87 25.40 4.09 -15.30
CA VAL A 87 25.64 5.03 -16.40
C VAL A 87 25.79 4.31 -17.73
N GLY A 88 25.17 4.82 -18.79
CA GLY A 88 25.18 4.25 -20.13
C GLY A 88 26.38 4.71 -20.96
N LEU A 89 27.02 3.75 -21.70
CA LEU A 89 28.10 4.05 -22.64
C LEU A 89 28.21 3.00 -23.75
N PRO A 90 28.85 3.32 -24.93
CA PRO A 90 29.28 2.32 -25.88
C PRO A 90 30.57 1.65 -25.40
N LEU A 91 30.63 0.29 -25.48
CA LEU A 91 31.79 -0.48 -25.05
C LEU A 91 32.20 -1.50 -26.10
N GLU A 92 33.48 -1.45 -26.52
CA GLU A 92 34.04 -2.44 -27.44
C GLU A 92 34.54 -3.66 -26.66
N TYR A 93 34.20 -4.86 -27.18
CA TYR A 93 34.75 -6.12 -26.72
C TYR A 93 34.90 -7.10 -27.91
N ASN A 94 36.11 -7.66 -28.10
CA ASN A 94 36.43 -8.58 -29.16
C ASN A 94 36.00 -8.12 -30.58
N GLY A 95 36.25 -6.83 -30.89
CA GLY A 95 35.91 -6.24 -32.19
C GLY A 95 34.42 -6.06 -32.43
N LYS A 96 33.60 -6.14 -31.39
CA LYS A 96 32.15 -5.85 -31.42
C LYS A 96 31.82 -4.74 -30.44
N LEU A 97 30.86 -3.91 -30.83
CA LEU A 97 30.40 -2.79 -30.00
C LEU A 97 29.11 -3.16 -29.29
N TYR A 98 29.03 -2.83 -28.02
CA TYR A 98 27.88 -3.07 -27.16
C TYR A 98 27.38 -1.76 -26.53
N ASN A 99 26.06 -1.59 -26.50
CA ASN A 99 25.40 -0.58 -25.70
C ASN A 99 25.25 -1.15 -24.28
N VAL A 100 25.92 -0.55 -23.30
CA VAL A 100 25.99 -1.12 -21.95
C VAL A 100 25.64 -0.12 -20.86
N ALA A 101 25.10 -0.62 -19.77
CA ALA A 101 25.06 0.06 -18.47
C ALA A 101 26.25 -0.39 -17.62
N ALA A 102 27.05 0.56 -17.17
CA ALA A 102 28.11 0.34 -16.18
C ALA A 102 27.60 0.60 -14.77
N ALA A 103 27.89 -0.31 -13.84
CA ALA A 103 27.63 -0.12 -12.41
C ALA A 103 28.92 0.35 -11.72
N LEU A 104 28.85 1.46 -10.99
CA LEU A 104 29.97 2.12 -10.32
C LEU A 104 29.72 2.26 -8.82
N ASN A 105 30.69 1.92 -8.00
CA ASN A 105 30.60 2.15 -6.55
C ASN A 105 32.01 2.29 -5.95
N ASN A 106 32.19 3.25 -5.08
CA ASN A 106 33.42 3.45 -4.32
C ASN A 106 34.71 3.42 -5.17
N GLY A 107 34.71 4.19 -6.26
CA GLY A 107 35.88 4.33 -7.16
C GLY A 107 36.06 3.16 -8.14
N LYS A 108 35.17 2.18 -8.20
CA LYS A 108 35.33 0.97 -8.99
C LYS A 108 34.22 0.82 -10.04
N VAL A 109 34.60 0.25 -11.18
CA VAL A 109 33.65 -0.31 -12.14
C VAL A 109 33.35 -1.75 -11.70
N LEU A 110 32.11 -1.99 -11.26
CA LEU A 110 31.67 -3.29 -10.73
C LEU A 110 31.36 -4.28 -11.83
N GLY A 111 30.79 -3.82 -12.95
CA GLY A 111 30.41 -4.66 -14.08
C GLY A 111 29.61 -3.91 -15.13
N PHE A 112 29.35 -4.59 -16.23
CA PHE A 112 28.61 -4.07 -17.38
C PHE A 112 27.43 -4.98 -17.72
N VAL A 113 26.27 -4.39 -17.93
CA VAL A 113 25.10 -5.11 -18.44
C VAL A 113 24.83 -4.61 -19.86
N PRO A 114 25.03 -5.47 -20.90
CA PRO A 114 24.76 -5.10 -22.28
C PRO A 114 23.26 -5.20 -22.58
N LYS A 115 22.77 -4.31 -23.47
CA LYS A 115 21.38 -4.31 -23.95
C LYS A 115 21.04 -5.65 -24.58
N THR A 116 19.91 -6.23 -24.18
CA THR A 116 19.48 -7.55 -24.64
C THR A 116 18.79 -7.46 -26.00
N TYR A 117 17.90 -6.49 -26.18
CA TYR A 117 17.14 -6.31 -27.41
C TYR A 117 17.50 -4.96 -28.08
N LEU A 118 17.91 -5.03 -29.32
CA LEU A 118 18.29 -3.85 -30.10
C LEU A 118 17.11 -3.49 -31.01
N PRO A 119 16.47 -2.31 -30.84
CA PRO A 119 15.41 -1.87 -31.75
C PRO A 119 16.03 -1.57 -33.12
N ASN A 120 15.41 -2.10 -34.17
CA ASN A 120 15.85 -1.90 -35.55
C ASN A 120 14.63 -1.82 -36.48
N TYR A 121 13.73 -0.91 -36.16
CA TYR A 121 12.49 -0.63 -36.86
C TYR A 121 12.13 0.86 -36.71
N ASN A 122 11.34 1.41 -37.64
CA ASN A 122 10.95 2.83 -37.70
C ASN A 122 12.15 3.77 -37.58
N GLU A 123 12.16 4.66 -36.61
CA GLU A 123 13.23 5.60 -36.26
C GLU A 123 14.48 4.93 -35.64
N PHE A 124 14.41 3.68 -35.21
CA PHE A 124 15.50 2.97 -34.56
C PHE A 124 16.29 2.08 -35.52
N TYR A 125 17.63 2.15 -35.42
CA TYR A 125 18.56 1.36 -36.21
C TYR A 125 19.81 0.96 -35.41
N GLU A 126 19.61 0.60 -34.14
CA GLU A 126 20.73 0.26 -33.24
C GLU A 126 21.56 -0.94 -33.70
N ALA A 127 20.97 -1.91 -34.41
CA ALA A 127 21.68 -3.05 -34.97
C ALA A 127 22.73 -2.66 -36.04
N ARG A 128 22.71 -1.42 -36.55
CA ARG A 128 23.77 -0.86 -37.40
C ARG A 128 25.10 -0.75 -36.65
N HIS A 129 25.04 -0.41 -35.37
CA HIS A 129 26.21 -0.06 -34.56
C HIS A 129 26.51 -1.11 -33.50
N PHE A 130 25.47 -1.63 -32.84
CA PHE A 130 25.61 -2.45 -31.65
C PHE A 130 25.32 -3.94 -31.87
N THR A 131 25.92 -4.75 -31.03
CA THR A 131 25.70 -6.20 -30.95
C THR A 131 24.85 -6.50 -29.70
N ARG A 132 23.95 -7.47 -29.82
CA ARG A 132 23.10 -7.95 -28.70
C ARG A 132 23.96 -8.49 -27.56
N GLY A 133 23.51 -8.27 -26.34
CA GLY A 133 24.13 -8.79 -25.14
C GLY A 133 24.23 -10.32 -25.14
N MET A 134 25.34 -10.84 -24.64
CA MET A 134 25.64 -12.29 -24.56
C MET A 134 25.07 -12.90 -23.28
N ASP A 135 24.78 -14.20 -23.34
CA ASP A 135 24.31 -14.97 -22.18
C ASP A 135 25.41 -15.29 -21.17
N GLU A 136 26.60 -15.54 -21.68
CA GLU A 136 27.78 -15.81 -20.86
C GLU A 136 28.35 -14.54 -20.27
N VAL A 137 28.82 -14.63 -19.02
CA VAL A 137 29.53 -13.53 -18.36
C VAL A 137 31.01 -13.60 -18.78
N VAL A 138 31.47 -12.55 -19.47
CA VAL A 138 32.85 -12.40 -19.91
C VAL A 138 33.58 -11.37 -19.04
N ILE A 139 34.93 -11.37 -19.11
CA ILE A 139 35.76 -10.38 -18.43
C ILE A 139 36.27 -9.36 -19.44
N VAL A 140 35.89 -8.11 -19.25
CA VAL A 140 36.36 -6.98 -20.07
C VAL A 140 37.58 -6.32 -19.43
N ARG A 141 38.61 -6.06 -20.23
CA ARG A 141 39.79 -5.35 -19.80
C ARG A 141 39.62 -3.83 -20.05
N LEU A 142 39.62 -3.07 -18.99
CA LEU A 142 39.49 -1.60 -19.07
C LEU A 142 40.84 -0.88 -19.16
N ASP A 143 41.83 -1.39 -18.42
CA ASP A 143 43.20 -0.91 -18.44
C ASP A 143 44.16 -2.09 -18.12
N LYS A 144 45.46 -1.82 -17.97
CA LYS A 144 46.49 -2.87 -17.73
C LYS A 144 46.12 -3.79 -16.59
N ASP A 145 45.64 -3.23 -15.49
CA ASP A 145 45.33 -3.94 -14.25
C ASP A 145 43.83 -3.87 -13.84
N LEU A 146 43.00 -3.27 -14.68
CA LEU A 146 41.58 -3.08 -14.37
C LEU A 146 40.70 -3.93 -15.29
N THR A 147 39.95 -4.84 -14.70
CA THR A 147 38.98 -5.69 -15.40
C THR A 147 37.63 -5.65 -14.70
N ALA A 148 36.55 -5.85 -15.48
CA ALA A 148 35.20 -5.98 -14.92
C ALA A 148 34.39 -7.03 -15.69
N PRO A 149 33.45 -7.74 -15.04
CA PRO A 149 32.56 -8.68 -15.71
C PRO A 149 31.54 -7.95 -16.61
N MET A 150 31.19 -8.55 -17.75
CA MET A 150 30.13 -8.09 -18.62
C MET A 150 29.21 -9.25 -18.99
N GLY A 151 27.90 -9.06 -18.85
CA GLY A 151 26.89 -10.06 -19.22
C GLY A 151 25.49 -9.66 -18.80
N LYS A 152 24.48 -10.25 -19.41
CA LYS A 152 23.07 -10.01 -19.09
C LYS A 152 22.67 -10.57 -17.72
N LYS A 153 23.36 -11.58 -17.23
CA LYS A 153 23.06 -12.31 -15.99
C LYS A 153 23.91 -11.82 -14.81
N LEU A 154 23.91 -10.51 -14.57
CA LEU A 154 24.54 -9.90 -13.41
C LEU A 154 23.48 -9.37 -12.44
N LEU A 155 23.67 -9.61 -11.14
CA LEU A 155 22.92 -8.98 -10.06
C LEU A 155 23.88 -8.23 -9.15
N PHE A 156 23.54 -6.99 -8.80
CA PHE A 156 24.32 -6.18 -7.86
C PHE A 156 23.70 -6.30 -6.48
N VAL A 157 24.46 -6.85 -5.53
CA VAL A 157 23.98 -7.21 -4.18
C VAL A 157 24.67 -6.32 -3.16
N CYS A 158 23.90 -5.70 -2.29
CA CYS A 158 24.42 -4.84 -1.24
C CYS A 158 24.88 -5.68 -0.04
N ASP A 159 26.20 -5.70 0.26
CA ASP A 159 26.76 -6.50 1.36
C ASP A 159 26.21 -6.11 2.74
N THR A 160 25.97 -4.81 2.94
CA THR A 160 25.45 -4.27 4.21
C THR A 160 23.94 -4.41 4.36
N MET A 161 23.24 -4.69 3.27
CA MET A 161 21.79 -4.97 3.22
C MET A 161 21.54 -6.06 2.15
N PRO A 162 21.81 -7.34 2.46
CA PRO A 162 21.75 -8.43 1.47
C PRO A 162 20.39 -8.62 0.82
N GLU A 163 19.34 -8.08 1.44
CA GLU A 163 18.00 -8.03 0.86
C GLU A 163 17.90 -7.10 -0.36
N LEU A 164 18.80 -6.14 -0.51
CA LEU A 164 18.83 -5.23 -1.66
C LEU A 164 19.61 -5.86 -2.81
N LYS A 165 18.89 -6.28 -3.85
CA LYS A 165 19.44 -6.83 -5.09
C LYS A 165 18.93 -6.05 -6.29
N ILE A 166 19.86 -5.57 -7.13
CA ILE A 166 19.57 -4.70 -8.27
C ILE A 166 19.80 -5.46 -9.56
N GLY A 167 18.78 -5.49 -10.43
CA GLY A 167 18.87 -5.93 -11.83
C GLY A 167 18.86 -4.73 -12.76
N VAL A 168 19.49 -4.87 -13.94
CA VAL A 168 19.66 -3.80 -14.92
C VAL A 168 19.12 -4.22 -16.27
N GLU A 169 18.35 -3.35 -16.91
CA GLU A 169 17.94 -3.47 -18.31
C GLU A 169 18.03 -2.10 -19.02
N LEU A 170 18.01 -2.11 -20.34
CA LEU A 170 18.18 -0.88 -21.13
C LEU A 170 17.01 -0.70 -22.09
N CYS A 171 16.35 0.45 -21.96
CA CYS A 171 15.36 1.03 -22.88
C CYS A 171 14.41 -0.01 -23.49
N GLU A 172 14.70 -0.46 -24.74
CA GLU A 172 13.90 -1.43 -25.50
C GLU A 172 13.62 -2.73 -24.74
N ASP A 173 14.51 -3.13 -23.85
CA ASP A 173 14.33 -4.33 -23.04
C ASP A 173 12.98 -4.35 -22.29
N LEU A 174 12.48 -3.18 -21.85
CA LEU A 174 11.17 -3.06 -21.21
C LEU A 174 9.98 -3.29 -22.17
N TRP A 175 10.16 -2.96 -23.47
CA TRP A 175 9.06 -2.95 -24.45
C TRP A 175 8.81 -4.34 -25.07
N THR A 176 9.72 -5.27 -24.86
CA THR A 176 9.65 -6.62 -25.42
C THR A 176 8.64 -7.51 -24.68
N PRO A 177 8.14 -8.59 -25.30
CA PRO A 177 7.22 -9.52 -24.65
C PRO A 177 7.80 -10.22 -23.41
N GLU A 178 9.12 -10.45 -23.36
CA GLU A 178 9.86 -11.02 -22.23
C GLU A 178 11.00 -10.07 -21.82
N PRO A 179 10.72 -9.00 -21.07
CA PRO A 179 11.74 -8.11 -20.55
C PRO A 179 12.76 -8.86 -19.66
N PRO A 180 14.08 -8.55 -19.75
CA PRO A 180 15.10 -9.14 -18.87
C PRO A 180 14.79 -9.00 -17.38
N ALA A 181 14.12 -7.93 -16.99
CA ALA A 181 13.66 -7.71 -15.62
C ALA A 181 12.87 -8.88 -15.03
N ILE A 182 12.15 -9.67 -15.86
CA ILE A 182 11.43 -10.87 -15.40
C ILE A 182 12.44 -11.87 -14.81
N ARG A 183 13.49 -12.18 -15.56
CA ARG A 183 14.52 -13.12 -15.10
C ARG A 183 15.33 -12.56 -13.95
N HIS A 184 15.65 -11.25 -13.96
CA HIS A 184 16.31 -10.58 -12.84
C HIS A 184 15.51 -10.72 -11.54
N ALA A 185 14.20 -10.47 -11.59
CA ALA A 185 13.33 -10.56 -10.41
C ALA A 185 13.18 -12.00 -9.89
N LEU A 186 13.02 -12.99 -10.79
CA LEU A 186 12.97 -14.41 -10.43
C LEU A 186 14.30 -14.92 -9.85
N ASN A 187 15.43 -14.30 -10.19
CA ASN A 187 16.73 -14.59 -9.57
C ASN A 187 17.06 -13.68 -8.37
N GLY A 188 16.08 -12.93 -7.86
CA GLY A 188 16.15 -12.23 -6.59
C GLY A 188 16.21 -10.70 -6.65
N ALA A 189 16.38 -10.08 -7.83
CA ALA A 189 16.36 -8.62 -7.92
C ALA A 189 15.02 -8.07 -7.42
N ASN A 190 15.06 -7.12 -6.50
CA ASN A 190 13.89 -6.40 -6.00
C ASN A 190 13.92 -4.90 -6.33
N VAL A 191 14.99 -4.45 -6.96
CA VAL A 191 15.07 -3.16 -7.65
C VAL A 191 15.50 -3.44 -9.09
N ILE A 192 14.79 -2.87 -10.04
CA ILE A 192 15.17 -2.85 -11.46
C ILE A 192 15.52 -1.41 -11.82
N VAL A 193 16.66 -1.23 -12.45
CA VAL A 193 17.06 0.05 -13.04
C VAL A 193 17.03 -0.07 -14.56
N ASN A 194 16.43 0.90 -15.21
CA ASN A 194 16.33 0.97 -16.66
C ASN A 194 16.92 2.28 -17.16
N LEU A 195 18.01 2.17 -17.91
CA LEU A 195 18.66 3.29 -18.58
C LEU A 195 18.05 3.42 -19.96
N SER A 196 17.40 4.53 -20.25
CA SER A 196 16.64 4.72 -21.49
C SER A 196 17.08 5.93 -22.29
N ALA A 197 16.86 5.84 -23.60
CA ALA A 197 16.82 6.96 -24.53
C ALA A 197 15.58 6.77 -25.41
N SER A 198 14.41 6.95 -24.79
CA SER A 198 13.13 6.79 -25.48
C SER A 198 12.68 8.13 -26.02
N ASP A 199 12.55 8.22 -27.35
CA ASP A 199 11.98 9.37 -28.04
C ASP A 199 10.54 9.64 -27.61
N GLU A 200 10.03 10.82 -27.92
CA GLU A 200 8.69 11.23 -27.53
C GLU A 200 7.80 11.41 -28.76
N THR A 201 6.68 10.68 -28.77
CA THR A 201 5.58 10.85 -29.70
C THR A 201 4.28 11.01 -28.94
N THR A 202 3.25 11.59 -29.58
CA THR A 202 1.97 11.85 -28.92
C THR A 202 1.35 10.59 -28.34
N GLY A 203 1.12 10.58 -27.02
CA GLY A 203 0.50 9.46 -26.30
C GLY A 203 1.46 8.34 -25.85
N LYS A 204 2.74 8.37 -26.27
CA LYS A 204 3.75 7.37 -25.86
C LYS A 204 4.05 7.41 -24.37
N ASP A 205 3.90 8.59 -23.75
CA ASP A 205 4.09 8.78 -22.31
C ASP A 205 3.12 7.95 -21.46
N ILE A 206 1.86 7.83 -21.87
CA ILE A 206 0.86 7.01 -21.18
C ILE A 206 1.24 5.54 -21.25
N TYR A 207 1.57 5.06 -22.45
CA TYR A 207 1.96 3.67 -22.66
C TYR A 207 3.23 3.31 -21.88
N ARG A 208 4.26 4.17 -21.93
CA ARG A 208 5.52 4.01 -21.16
C ARG A 208 5.25 3.93 -19.67
N ARG A 209 4.42 4.81 -19.14
CA ARG A 209 4.04 4.83 -17.72
C ARG A 209 3.33 3.54 -17.31
N GLU A 210 2.41 3.06 -18.14
CA GLU A 210 1.70 1.80 -17.83
C GLU A 210 2.63 0.58 -17.91
N LEU A 211 3.62 0.56 -18.81
CA LEU A 211 4.66 -0.49 -18.83
C LEU A 211 5.49 -0.48 -17.54
N VAL A 212 6.02 0.67 -17.13
CA VAL A 212 6.83 0.80 -15.90
C VAL A 212 6.03 0.36 -14.67
N LYS A 213 4.79 0.86 -14.51
CA LYS A 213 3.89 0.46 -13.42
C LYS A 213 3.55 -1.02 -13.47
N GLY A 214 3.17 -1.52 -14.64
CA GLY A 214 2.79 -2.91 -14.84
C GLY A 214 3.93 -3.88 -14.54
N GLN A 215 5.14 -3.56 -14.98
CA GLN A 215 6.33 -4.36 -14.71
C GLN A 215 6.69 -4.35 -13.22
N SER A 216 6.68 -3.17 -12.59
CA SER A 216 6.88 -3.03 -11.15
C SER A 216 5.87 -3.86 -10.33
N ALA A 217 4.59 -3.86 -10.73
CA ALA A 217 3.53 -4.62 -10.07
C ALA A 217 3.72 -6.14 -10.24
N ARG A 218 3.93 -6.59 -11.48
CA ARG A 218 4.08 -8.01 -11.81
C ARG A 218 5.26 -8.64 -11.09
N LEU A 219 6.38 -7.92 -11.01
CA LEU A 219 7.63 -8.41 -10.46
C LEU A 219 7.78 -8.13 -8.96
N LEU A 220 6.80 -7.45 -8.33
CA LEU A 220 6.90 -7.03 -6.93
C LEU A 220 8.25 -6.36 -6.65
N CYS A 221 8.57 -5.33 -7.42
CA CYS A 221 9.86 -4.66 -7.36
C CYS A 221 9.73 -3.13 -7.35
N GLY A 222 10.81 -2.46 -6.92
CA GLY A 222 11.06 -1.07 -7.25
C GLY A 222 11.56 -0.99 -8.69
N TYR A 223 11.11 0.00 -9.44
CA TYR A 223 11.53 0.22 -10.82
C TYR A 223 11.96 1.68 -11.00
N VAL A 224 13.21 1.88 -11.39
CA VAL A 224 13.81 3.21 -11.59
C VAL A 224 14.11 3.37 -13.08
N TYR A 225 13.39 4.25 -13.74
CA TYR A 225 13.50 4.52 -15.17
C TYR A 225 14.07 5.92 -15.39
N ALA A 226 15.27 6.01 -15.98
CA ALA A 226 15.92 7.28 -16.34
C ALA A 226 16.01 7.40 -17.87
N SER A 227 15.51 8.48 -18.43
CA SER A 227 15.43 8.67 -19.89
C SER A 227 16.19 9.91 -20.35
N ALA A 228 16.78 9.84 -21.54
CA ALA A 228 17.42 10.95 -22.20
C ALA A 228 16.45 12.13 -22.42
N GLY A 229 16.99 13.33 -22.49
CA GLY A 229 16.21 14.57 -22.59
C GLY A 229 16.83 15.62 -23.51
N ASP A 230 16.63 16.88 -23.14
CA ASP A 230 17.23 18.02 -23.84
C ASP A 230 18.78 17.91 -23.78
N GLY A 231 19.39 17.98 -24.94
CA GLY A 231 20.83 17.75 -25.16
C GLY A 231 21.08 16.72 -26.26
N GLU A 232 20.15 15.78 -26.48
CA GLU A 232 20.21 14.86 -27.62
C GLU A 232 19.92 15.58 -28.95
N SER A 233 20.42 15.03 -30.06
CA SER A 233 20.11 15.57 -31.39
C SER A 233 18.62 15.45 -31.75
N THR A 234 18.08 16.47 -32.35
CA THR A 234 16.65 16.54 -32.77
C THR A 234 16.50 16.43 -34.27
N GLN A 235 17.28 15.57 -34.95
CA GLN A 235 17.17 15.38 -36.41
C GLN A 235 15.73 15.02 -36.82
N ASP A 236 15.22 13.88 -36.30
CA ASP A 236 13.89 13.38 -36.65
C ASP A 236 13.00 13.20 -35.40
N VAL A 237 13.58 13.09 -34.19
CA VAL A 237 12.89 12.80 -32.93
C VAL A 237 13.33 13.72 -31.83
N VAL A 238 12.53 13.84 -30.78
CA VAL A 238 12.87 14.58 -29.55
C VAL A 238 12.82 13.67 -28.34
N TYR A 239 13.57 14.02 -27.31
CA TYR A 239 13.65 13.28 -26.06
C TYR A 239 13.10 14.13 -24.92
N SER A 240 12.32 13.54 -24.06
CA SER A 240 11.51 14.28 -23.09
C SER A 240 11.98 14.22 -21.65
N ALA A 241 13.07 13.51 -21.34
CA ALA A 241 13.52 13.27 -19.97
C ALA A 241 12.42 12.71 -19.05
N HIS A 242 11.56 11.83 -19.58
CA HIS A 242 10.44 11.28 -18.84
C HIS A 242 10.92 10.21 -17.84
N ASN A 243 11.43 10.67 -16.70
CA ASN A 243 11.91 9.85 -15.60
C ASN A 243 10.75 9.35 -14.75
N MET A 244 10.87 8.10 -14.24
CA MET A 244 9.84 7.50 -13.38
C MET A 244 10.46 6.62 -12.29
N ILE A 245 9.87 6.65 -11.10
CA ILE A 245 10.16 5.73 -10.00
C ILE A 245 8.85 5.07 -9.59
N ALA A 246 8.78 3.74 -9.68
CA ALA A 246 7.61 2.97 -9.30
C ALA A 246 7.96 1.88 -8.26
N GLU A 247 6.98 1.50 -7.44
CA GLU A 247 7.10 0.42 -6.45
C GLU A 247 5.81 -0.38 -6.42
N ASN A 248 5.90 -1.66 -6.78
CA ASN A 248 4.76 -2.58 -6.75
C ASN A 248 3.48 -1.98 -7.38
N GLY A 249 3.63 -1.44 -8.60
CA GLY A 249 2.54 -0.86 -9.40
C GLY A 249 2.14 0.58 -9.04
N ARG A 250 2.68 1.14 -7.97
CA ARG A 250 2.45 2.53 -7.58
C ARG A 250 3.55 3.42 -8.14
N LEU A 251 3.19 4.45 -8.88
CA LEU A 251 4.11 5.51 -9.26
C LEU A 251 4.42 6.36 -8.02
N LEU A 252 5.70 6.46 -7.66
CA LEU A 252 6.18 7.22 -6.49
C LEU A 252 6.61 8.62 -6.88
N ALA A 253 7.30 8.74 -8.03
CA ALA A 253 7.73 10.01 -8.60
C ALA A 253 7.77 9.93 -10.13
N GLN A 254 7.56 11.05 -10.78
CA GLN A 254 7.64 11.22 -12.23
C GLN A 254 8.09 12.64 -12.53
N SER A 255 8.98 12.82 -13.51
CA SER A 255 9.41 14.14 -13.98
C SER A 255 8.37 14.80 -14.87
N GLU A 256 8.41 16.13 -14.94
CA GLU A 256 7.74 16.87 -16.02
C GLU A 256 8.47 16.58 -17.33
N ARG A 257 7.71 16.31 -18.39
CA ARG A 257 8.28 16.06 -19.72
C ARG A 257 8.90 17.32 -20.33
N PHE A 258 9.94 17.12 -21.13
CA PHE A 258 10.70 18.16 -21.82
C PHE A 258 11.50 19.09 -20.88
N GLN A 259 11.75 18.61 -19.65
CA GLN A 259 12.62 19.26 -18.69
C GLN A 259 13.62 18.22 -18.15
N ASN A 260 14.90 18.56 -18.18
CA ASN A 260 15.92 17.70 -17.58
C ASN A 260 15.85 17.86 -16.06
N GLU A 261 15.04 17.03 -15.43
CA GLU A 261 14.77 17.06 -14.01
C GLU A 261 15.22 15.74 -13.34
N SER A 262 15.94 15.87 -12.24
CA SER A 262 16.24 14.74 -11.38
C SER A 262 15.12 14.48 -10.41
N ILE A 263 14.58 13.25 -10.38
CA ILE A 263 13.52 12.85 -9.47
C ILE A 263 14.01 11.86 -8.42
N PHE A 264 13.38 11.91 -7.26
CA PHE A 264 13.76 11.13 -6.08
C PHE A 264 12.56 10.46 -5.43
N SER A 265 12.76 9.29 -4.87
CA SER A 265 11.82 8.66 -3.95
C SER A 265 12.51 7.57 -3.14
N GLU A 266 11.82 6.99 -2.16
CA GLU A 266 12.33 5.89 -1.36
C GLU A 266 11.58 4.60 -1.68
N ILE A 267 12.32 3.56 -2.10
CA ILE A 267 11.80 2.20 -2.31
C ILE A 267 11.87 1.43 -1.00
N ASP A 268 10.80 0.76 -0.63
CA ASP A 268 10.71 -0.06 0.58
C ASP A 268 11.03 -1.54 0.28
N ILE A 269 12.28 -1.90 0.41
CA ILE A 269 12.79 -3.26 0.12
C ILE A 269 12.13 -4.32 1.00
N LEU A 270 11.93 -4.03 2.29
CA LEU A 270 11.32 -5.00 3.21
C LEU A 270 9.85 -5.25 2.89
N LYS A 271 9.13 -4.23 2.42
CA LYS A 271 7.76 -4.38 1.90
C LYS A 271 7.74 -5.30 0.68
N LEU A 272 8.62 -5.07 -0.29
CA LEU A 272 8.67 -5.88 -1.51
C LEU A 272 8.96 -7.34 -1.18
N ASN A 273 9.89 -7.61 -0.29
CA ASN A 273 10.21 -8.96 0.17
C ASN A 273 9.06 -9.60 0.96
N ALA A 274 8.31 -8.81 1.75
CA ALA A 274 7.12 -9.31 2.44
C ALA A 274 5.99 -9.69 1.45
N GLU A 275 5.79 -8.90 0.40
CA GLU A 275 4.82 -9.21 -0.66
C GLU A 275 5.20 -10.49 -1.41
N ARG A 276 6.48 -10.66 -1.80
CA ARG A 276 6.97 -11.88 -2.45
C ARG A 276 6.79 -13.12 -1.56
N ARG A 277 7.09 -13.01 -0.27
CA ARG A 277 6.92 -14.09 0.70
C ARG A 277 5.47 -14.55 0.86
N ARG A 278 4.50 -13.64 0.65
CA ARG A 278 3.06 -13.95 0.65
C ARG A 278 2.56 -14.56 -0.65
N MET A 279 3.19 -14.20 -1.76
CA MET A 279 2.78 -14.67 -3.09
C MET A 279 3.45 -16.02 -3.40
N THR A 280 2.81 -17.11 -3.04
CA THR A 280 3.34 -18.48 -3.23
C THR A 280 3.55 -18.86 -4.70
N THR A 281 2.98 -18.11 -5.63
CA THR A 281 3.17 -18.26 -7.08
C THR A 281 4.34 -17.43 -7.62
N PHE A 282 5.06 -16.68 -6.77
CA PHE A 282 6.29 -16.01 -7.14
C PHE A 282 7.45 -16.99 -6.90
N GLU A 283 7.72 -17.83 -7.89
CA GLU A 283 8.75 -18.84 -7.82
C GLU A 283 10.13 -18.25 -8.12
N MET A 284 11.13 -18.60 -7.30
CA MET A 284 12.52 -18.20 -7.56
C MET A 284 13.14 -19.14 -8.59
N ALA A 285 13.99 -18.58 -9.47
CA ALA A 285 14.74 -19.30 -10.48
C ALA A 285 16.23 -19.38 -10.11
N GLU A 286 16.93 -20.35 -10.71
CA GLU A 286 18.38 -20.50 -10.62
C GLU A 286 18.97 -20.55 -12.03
N ASP A 287 19.01 -19.38 -12.69
CA ASP A 287 19.44 -19.26 -14.11
C ASP A 287 20.94 -19.00 -14.27
N GLY A 288 21.74 -19.24 -13.23
CA GLY A 288 23.20 -19.05 -13.26
C GLY A 288 23.62 -17.57 -13.26
N TYR A 289 22.90 -16.73 -12.54
CA TYR A 289 23.27 -15.32 -12.35
C TYR A 289 24.55 -15.21 -11.52
N ARG A 290 25.39 -14.23 -11.89
CA ARG A 290 26.57 -13.85 -11.12
C ARG A 290 26.23 -12.66 -10.22
N GLU A 291 26.38 -12.86 -8.92
CA GLU A 291 26.24 -11.78 -7.95
C GLU A 291 27.52 -10.95 -7.85
N ILE A 292 27.39 -9.64 -7.87
CA ILE A 292 28.46 -8.65 -7.77
C ILE A 292 28.18 -7.81 -6.53
N SER A 293 29.07 -7.91 -5.56
CA SER A 293 28.93 -7.19 -4.30
C SER A 293 29.25 -5.70 -4.39
N PHE A 294 28.50 -4.91 -3.64
CA PHE A 294 28.80 -3.50 -3.35
C PHE A 294 28.38 -3.15 -1.93
N SER A 295 28.86 -2.06 -1.38
CA SER A 295 28.57 -1.66 0.00
C SER A 295 28.00 -0.26 0.08
N LEU A 296 27.03 -0.06 0.98
CA LEU A 296 26.44 1.23 1.33
C LEU A 296 26.35 1.35 2.86
N LYS A 297 26.36 2.58 3.39
CA LYS A 297 26.15 2.80 4.82
C LYS A 297 24.68 2.64 5.20
N ILE A 298 24.43 1.94 6.30
CA ILE A 298 23.09 1.79 6.87
C ILE A 298 22.78 2.99 7.75
N GLU A 299 22.21 4.00 7.17
CA GLU A 299 21.77 5.23 7.84
C GLU A 299 20.24 5.36 7.80
N GLU A 300 19.69 6.23 8.63
CA GLU A 300 18.27 6.55 8.55
C GLU A 300 17.99 7.38 7.30
N THR A 301 17.12 6.86 6.44
CA THR A 301 16.69 7.54 5.22
C THR A 301 15.64 8.59 5.57
N LYS A 302 15.88 9.87 5.22
CA LYS A 302 14.84 10.90 5.30
C LYS A 302 13.78 10.60 4.24
N LEU A 303 12.56 10.29 4.68
CA LEU A 303 11.45 9.99 3.77
C LEU A 303 10.86 11.29 3.22
N THR A 304 10.72 11.33 1.89
CA THR A 304 10.04 12.41 1.16
C THR A 304 8.76 11.95 0.50
N ARG A 305 8.56 10.62 0.40
CA ARG A 305 7.33 10.03 -0.14
C ARG A 305 6.13 10.31 0.75
N TYR A 306 4.98 10.50 0.14
CA TYR A 306 3.72 10.67 0.87
C TYR A 306 3.35 9.39 1.63
N ILE A 307 3.14 9.52 2.93
CA ILE A 307 2.61 8.47 3.81
C ILE A 307 1.16 8.81 4.11
N ASP A 308 0.26 7.99 3.63
CA ASP A 308 -1.17 8.22 3.74
C ASP A 308 -1.65 7.95 5.18
N PRO A 309 -2.19 8.94 5.91
CA PRO A 309 -2.73 8.72 7.25
C PRO A 309 -4.00 7.87 7.24
N MET A 310 -4.71 7.80 6.12
CA MET A 310 -5.97 7.06 5.99
C MET A 310 -5.89 5.99 4.88
N PRO A 311 -5.07 4.93 5.05
CA PRO A 311 -4.70 4.01 3.98
C PRO A 311 -5.86 3.18 3.41
N PHE A 312 -7.00 3.15 4.09
CA PHE A 312 -8.22 2.49 3.63
C PHE A 312 -9.12 3.40 2.79
N VAL A 313 -8.91 4.72 2.84
CA VAL A 313 -9.77 5.73 2.20
C VAL A 313 -9.05 6.31 0.98
N PRO A 314 -9.63 6.24 -0.23
CA PRO A 314 -9.03 6.84 -1.41
C PRO A 314 -8.90 8.36 -1.31
N GLY A 315 -7.76 8.91 -1.72
CA GLY A 315 -7.47 10.34 -1.61
C GLY A 315 -8.32 11.21 -2.55
N SER A 316 -8.65 10.74 -3.77
CA SER A 316 -9.50 11.50 -4.70
C SER A 316 -10.99 11.24 -4.46
N LYS A 317 -11.83 12.28 -4.61
CA LYS A 317 -13.28 12.14 -4.45
C LYS A 317 -13.86 11.14 -5.45
N ALA A 318 -13.49 11.22 -6.72
CA ALA A 318 -14.01 10.34 -7.77
C ALA A 318 -13.66 8.86 -7.52
N ASP A 319 -12.42 8.57 -7.11
CA ASP A 319 -12.01 7.20 -6.76
C ASP A 319 -12.72 6.73 -5.49
N ARG A 320 -12.92 7.61 -4.51
CA ARG A 320 -13.63 7.30 -3.28
C ARG A 320 -15.09 6.95 -3.56
N ASP A 321 -15.80 7.75 -4.35
CA ASP A 321 -17.21 7.53 -4.67
C ASP A 321 -17.39 6.20 -5.42
N ARG A 322 -16.56 5.93 -6.42
CA ARG A 322 -16.56 4.64 -7.13
C ARG A 322 -16.31 3.45 -6.20
N ARG A 323 -15.34 3.56 -5.30
CA ARG A 323 -15.03 2.49 -4.34
C ARG A 323 -16.11 2.33 -3.27
N CYS A 324 -16.75 3.41 -2.84
CA CYS A 324 -17.90 3.32 -1.94
C CYS A 324 -19.04 2.52 -2.58
N GLU A 325 -19.34 2.79 -3.84
CA GLU A 325 -20.36 2.00 -4.58
C GLU A 325 -19.97 0.52 -4.70
N GLU A 326 -18.71 0.23 -5.08
CA GLU A 326 -18.18 -1.15 -5.15
C GLU A 326 -18.29 -1.87 -3.80
N ILE A 327 -17.93 -1.22 -2.70
CA ILE A 327 -17.96 -1.81 -1.35
C ILE A 327 -19.40 -2.11 -0.93
N LEU A 328 -20.31 -1.15 -1.08
CA LEU A 328 -21.74 -1.36 -0.78
C LEU A 328 -22.34 -2.50 -1.60
N MET A 329 -21.93 -2.62 -2.88
CA MET A 329 -22.36 -3.71 -3.74
C MET A 329 -21.80 -5.06 -3.27
N ILE A 330 -20.51 -5.15 -2.93
CA ILE A 330 -19.87 -6.37 -2.40
C ILE A 330 -20.57 -6.83 -1.12
N GLN A 331 -20.83 -5.89 -0.18
CA GLN A 331 -21.55 -6.18 1.06
C GLN A 331 -22.97 -6.69 0.79
N ALA A 332 -23.72 -5.99 -0.05
CA ALA A 332 -25.09 -6.35 -0.41
C ALA A 332 -25.18 -7.70 -1.13
N MET A 333 -24.29 -7.99 -2.07
CA MET A 333 -24.25 -9.27 -2.80
C MET A 333 -23.89 -10.44 -1.89
N GLY A 334 -23.00 -10.24 -0.91
CA GLY A 334 -22.68 -11.23 0.11
C GLY A 334 -23.92 -11.61 0.95
N LEU A 335 -24.63 -10.59 1.45
CA LEU A 335 -25.86 -10.77 2.22
C LEU A 335 -26.98 -11.38 1.36
N LYS A 336 -27.17 -10.84 0.15
CA LYS A 336 -28.13 -11.35 -0.83
C LYS A 336 -28.00 -12.87 -1.02
N LYS A 337 -26.76 -13.34 -1.28
CA LYS A 337 -26.51 -14.78 -1.47
C LYS A 337 -26.84 -15.60 -0.23
N ARG A 338 -26.55 -15.07 0.95
CA ARG A 338 -26.85 -15.75 2.23
C ARG A 338 -28.36 -15.87 2.44
N LEU A 339 -29.13 -14.81 2.23
CA LEU A 339 -30.59 -14.79 2.34
C LEU A 339 -31.25 -15.77 1.36
N GLU A 340 -30.81 -15.78 0.09
CA GLU A 340 -31.28 -16.74 -0.91
C GLU A 340 -31.05 -18.19 -0.50
N HIS A 341 -29.83 -18.51 -0.06
CA HIS A 341 -29.41 -19.86 0.28
C HIS A 341 -30.17 -20.41 1.48
N THR A 342 -30.38 -19.59 2.49
CA THR A 342 -31.05 -19.99 3.74
C THR A 342 -32.58 -19.90 3.63
N HIS A 343 -33.10 -19.36 2.54
CA HIS A 343 -34.53 -19.09 2.34
C HIS A 343 -35.13 -18.23 3.47
N CYS A 344 -34.34 -17.37 4.10
CA CYS A 344 -34.80 -16.48 5.15
C CYS A 344 -35.85 -15.51 4.61
N LYS A 345 -36.94 -15.35 5.36
CA LYS A 345 -38.03 -14.44 5.03
C LYS A 345 -37.80 -13.02 5.53
N SER A 346 -36.93 -12.84 6.50
CA SER A 346 -36.62 -11.55 7.12
C SER A 346 -35.14 -11.42 7.46
N ALA A 347 -34.70 -10.17 7.63
CA ALA A 347 -33.43 -9.81 8.25
C ALA A 347 -33.71 -9.06 9.56
N VAL A 348 -32.98 -9.37 10.62
CA VAL A 348 -33.13 -8.75 11.95
C VAL A 348 -31.87 -7.97 12.30
N ILE A 349 -32.00 -6.69 12.61
CA ILE A 349 -30.86 -5.81 12.88
C ILE A 349 -31.12 -5.00 14.15
N GLY A 350 -30.16 -4.97 15.05
CA GLY A 350 -30.18 -4.03 16.17
C GLY A 350 -29.75 -2.63 15.70
N ILE A 351 -30.58 -1.63 15.87
CA ILE A 351 -30.33 -0.26 15.46
C ILE A 351 -30.13 0.62 16.69
N SER A 352 -28.89 1.03 16.93
CA SER A 352 -28.52 1.95 17.99
C SER A 352 -28.66 3.44 17.59
N GLY A 353 -28.67 3.72 16.28
CA GLY A 353 -28.55 5.07 15.74
C GLY A 353 -27.10 5.53 15.52
N GLY A 354 -26.11 4.64 15.75
CA GLY A 354 -24.71 4.85 15.45
C GLY A 354 -24.32 4.45 14.02
N LEU A 355 -23.09 4.79 13.61
CA LEU A 355 -22.58 4.59 12.24
C LEU A 355 -22.65 3.14 11.75
N ASP A 356 -22.28 2.19 12.59
CA ASP A 356 -22.15 0.77 12.17
C ASP A 356 -23.50 0.12 11.90
N SER A 357 -24.47 0.34 12.81
CA SER A 357 -25.84 -0.12 12.62
C SER A 357 -26.51 0.59 11.44
N THR A 358 -26.19 1.85 11.21
CA THR A 358 -26.63 2.61 10.03
C THR A 358 -26.12 1.96 8.76
N LEU A 359 -24.82 1.73 8.62
CA LEU A 359 -24.25 1.08 7.44
C LEU A 359 -24.85 -0.32 7.22
N ALA A 360 -24.99 -1.12 8.28
CA ALA A 360 -25.58 -2.46 8.18
C ALA A 360 -27.04 -2.42 7.67
N LEU A 361 -27.82 -1.44 8.10
CA LEU A 361 -29.20 -1.26 7.61
C LEU A 361 -29.21 -0.85 6.13
N LEU A 362 -28.37 0.12 5.73
CA LEU A 362 -28.27 0.57 4.32
C LEU A 362 -27.86 -0.60 3.38
N VAL A 363 -26.91 -1.40 3.79
CA VAL A 363 -26.49 -2.62 3.07
C VAL A 363 -27.62 -3.64 2.97
N THR A 364 -28.38 -3.80 4.05
CA THR A 364 -29.53 -4.75 4.08
C THR A 364 -30.64 -4.29 3.16
N VAL A 365 -30.98 -3.01 3.16
CA VAL A 365 -31.95 -2.43 2.23
C VAL A 365 -31.49 -2.67 0.79
N LYS A 366 -30.24 -2.39 0.45
CA LYS A 366 -29.70 -2.64 -0.90
C LYS A 366 -29.77 -4.13 -1.29
N ALA A 367 -29.52 -5.05 -0.35
CA ALA A 367 -29.66 -6.49 -0.61
C ALA A 367 -31.11 -6.89 -0.86
N PHE A 368 -32.06 -6.30 -0.14
CA PHE A 368 -33.49 -6.52 -0.33
C PHE A 368 -33.99 -5.96 -1.66
N ASP A 369 -33.53 -4.77 -2.07
CA ASP A 369 -33.81 -4.21 -3.39
C ASP A 369 -33.39 -5.16 -4.51
N ILE A 370 -32.17 -5.71 -4.42
CA ILE A 370 -31.63 -6.65 -5.41
C ILE A 370 -32.46 -7.96 -5.46
N LEU A 371 -32.98 -8.40 -4.31
CA LEU A 371 -33.82 -9.59 -4.19
C LEU A 371 -35.29 -9.35 -4.58
N GLY A 372 -35.72 -8.08 -4.69
CA GLY A 372 -37.13 -7.72 -4.86
C GLY A 372 -37.98 -8.06 -3.63
N MET A 373 -37.37 -8.06 -2.43
CA MET A 373 -38.06 -8.31 -1.17
C MET A 373 -38.59 -7.01 -0.57
N ASP A 374 -39.76 -7.08 0.07
CA ASP A 374 -40.37 -5.93 0.76
C ASP A 374 -39.51 -5.54 1.99
N HIS A 375 -39.17 -4.25 2.11
CA HIS A 375 -38.43 -3.69 3.25
C HIS A 375 -39.15 -3.92 4.59
N LYS A 376 -40.46 -4.14 4.63
CA LYS A 376 -41.20 -4.55 5.84
C LYS A 376 -40.72 -5.89 6.43
N ASN A 377 -39.97 -6.66 5.66
CA ASN A 377 -39.32 -7.86 6.17
C ASN A 377 -37.93 -7.60 6.80
N ILE A 378 -37.46 -6.36 6.81
CA ILE A 378 -36.30 -5.93 7.60
C ILE A 378 -36.83 -5.53 8.98
N LYS A 379 -36.57 -6.37 9.99
CA LYS A 379 -36.93 -6.12 11.37
C LYS A 379 -35.83 -5.28 12.02
N ALA A 380 -36.04 -3.96 12.03
CA ALA A 380 -35.10 -2.99 12.61
C ALA A 380 -35.45 -2.75 14.07
N VAL A 381 -34.68 -3.32 14.98
CA VAL A 381 -34.99 -3.38 16.41
C VAL A 381 -34.18 -2.36 17.19
N THR A 382 -34.86 -1.40 17.81
CA THR A 382 -34.26 -0.48 18.78
C THR A 382 -34.47 -1.04 20.17
N MET A 383 -33.39 -1.12 20.95
CA MET A 383 -33.40 -1.74 22.28
C MET A 383 -32.88 -0.78 23.32
N PRO A 384 -33.71 0.20 23.77
CA PRO A 384 -33.29 1.19 24.76
C PRO A 384 -32.83 0.52 26.06
N GLY A 385 -31.59 0.84 26.46
CA GLY A 385 -30.99 0.44 27.72
C GLY A 385 -30.83 1.62 28.69
N PHE A 386 -29.78 1.55 29.53
CA PHE A 386 -29.49 2.59 30.50
C PHE A 386 -28.72 3.78 29.91
N GLY A 387 -28.00 3.56 28.78
CA GLY A 387 -27.14 4.58 28.15
C GLY A 387 -27.69 5.21 26.87
N THR A 388 -28.88 4.85 26.42
CA THR A 388 -29.46 5.38 25.17
C THR A 388 -29.84 6.86 25.32
N THR A 389 -29.38 7.71 24.36
CA THR A 389 -29.72 9.14 24.32
C THR A 389 -30.89 9.43 23.39
N ASP A 390 -31.61 10.54 23.61
CA ASP A 390 -32.75 10.92 22.76
C ASP A 390 -32.33 11.13 21.30
N ARG A 391 -31.15 11.74 21.04
CA ARG A 391 -30.64 12.03 19.70
C ARG A 391 -30.39 10.74 18.90
N THR A 392 -29.70 9.75 19.47
CA THR A 392 -29.41 8.47 18.79
C THR A 392 -30.70 7.67 18.58
N TYR A 393 -31.63 7.72 19.53
CA TYR A 393 -32.95 7.09 19.38
C TYR A 393 -33.75 7.72 18.23
N ASP A 394 -33.84 9.05 18.17
CA ASP A 394 -34.57 9.77 17.12
C ASP A 394 -33.97 9.52 15.73
N ASN A 395 -32.65 9.48 15.63
CA ASN A 395 -31.95 9.12 14.41
C ASN A 395 -32.29 7.69 13.96
N ALA A 396 -32.27 6.72 14.88
CA ALA A 396 -32.62 5.33 14.60
C ALA A 396 -34.05 5.23 14.05
N VAL A 397 -35.01 5.79 14.75
CA VAL A 397 -36.44 5.75 14.37
C VAL A 397 -36.68 6.42 13.02
N SER A 398 -36.11 7.61 12.82
CA SER A 398 -36.27 8.38 11.59
C SER A 398 -35.69 7.66 10.38
N MET A 399 -34.50 7.10 10.51
CA MET A 399 -33.83 6.32 9.46
C MET A 399 -34.63 5.07 9.08
N ILE A 400 -35.08 4.27 10.05
CA ILE A 400 -35.90 3.08 9.83
C ILE A 400 -37.16 3.41 9.04
N ARG A 401 -37.83 4.52 9.42
CA ARG A 401 -39.04 4.97 8.72
C ARG A 401 -38.77 5.44 7.29
N CYS A 402 -37.73 6.22 7.08
CA CYS A 402 -37.33 6.68 5.73
C CYS A 402 -37.03 5.49 4.80
N LEU A 403 -36.37 4.45 5.31
CA LEU A 403 -36.01 3.25 4.54
C LEU A 403 -37.17 2.24 4.39
N GLY A 404 -38.33 2.49 5.01
CA GLY A 404 -39.51 1.63 4.91
C GLY A 404 -39.38 0.30 5.66
N ALA A 405 -38.38 0.12 6.51
CA ALA A 405 -38.22 -1.07 7.33
C ALA A 405 -39.27 -1.19 8.44
N ASP A 406 -39.43 -2.37 9.03
CA ASP A 406 -40.36 -2.61 10.13
C ASP A 406 -39.69 -2.23 11.44
N PHE A 407 -40.20 -1.16 12.07
CA PHE A 407 -39.71 -0.64 13.35
C PHE A 407 -40.23 -1.47 14.51
N MET A 408 -39.31 -1.94 15.35
CA MET A 408 -39.60 -2.63 16.60
C MET A 408 -38.85 -1.97 17.75
N GLU A 409 -39.52 -1.78 18.89
CA GLU A 409 -38.90 -1.32 20.11
C GLU A 409 -39.04 -2.36 21.21
N VAL A 410 -37.91 -2.72 21.85
CA VAL A 410 -37.86 -3.66 22.98
C VAL A 410 -36.95 -3.10 24.05
N SER A 411 -37.54 -2.65 25.17
CA SER A 411 -36.74 -2.21 26.32
C SER A 411 -36.06 -3.39 27.00
N ILE A 412 -34.74 -3.27 27.21
CA ILE A 412 -33.97 -4.33 27.90
C ILE A 412 -33.91 -4.12 29.42
N LYS A 413 -34.41 -2.98 29.96
CA LYS A 413 -34.15 -2.57 31.33
C LYS A 413 -34.66 -3.58 32.37
N ASP A 414 -35.86 -4.10 32.22
CA ASP A 414 -36.44 -5.04 33.17
C ASP A 414 -35.72 -6.39 33.15
N ALA A 415 -35.44 -6.94 31.96
CA ALA A 415 -34.73 -8.21 31.79
C ALA A 415 -33.31 -8.13 32.40
N VAL A 416 -32.58 -7.04 32.10
CA VAL A 416 -31.22 -6.81 32.64
C VAL A 416 -31.23 -6.66 34.17
N ASN A 417 -32.23 -5.94 34.73
CA ASN A 417 -32.37 -5.80 36.20
C ASN A 417 -32.67 -7.15 36.88
N ILE A 418 -33.49 -8.01 36.29
CA ILE A 418 -33.74 -9.35 36.76
C ILE A 418 -32.45 -10.17 36.73
N HIS A 419 -31.74 -10.14 35.59
CA HIS A 419 -30.46 -10.83 35.44
C HIS A 419 -29.42 -10.37 36.48
N PHE A 420 -29.27 -9.04 36.70
CA PHE A 420 -28.33 -8.51 37.71
C PHE A 420 -28.66 -9.02 39.11
N ARG A 421 -29.97 -8.99 39.48
CA ARG A 421 -30.40 -9.55 40.76
C ARG A 421 -30.04 -11.04 40.90
N ASP A 422 -30.25 -11.83 39.87
CA ASP A 422 -30.05 -13.28 39.89
C ASP A 422 -28.57 -13.65 39.99
N ILE A 423 -27.64 -12.84 39.41
CA ILE A 423 -26.18 -13.03 39.52
C ILE A 423 -25.53 -12.28 40.70
N GLY A 424 -26.31 -11.48 41.45
CA GLY A 424 -25.78 -10.66 42.57
C GLY A 424 -24.98 -9.42 42.13
N GLN A 425 -25.20 -8.90 40.93
CA GLN A 425 -24.59 -7.65 40.44
C GLN A 425 -25.31 -6.47 41.04
N ASP A 426 -24.58 -5.53 41.67
CA ASP A 426 -25.14 -4.24 42.08
C ASP A 426 -25.33 -3.34 40.86
N PRO A 427 -26.57 -2.90 40.53
CA PRO A 427 -26.84 -2.00 39.40
C PRO A 427 -26.12 -0.64 39.47
N LYS A 428 -25.61 -0.25 40.64
CA LYS A 428 -24.83 0.97 40.81
C LYS A 428 -23.35 0.82 40.47
N VAL A 429 -22.86 -0.41 40.32
CA VAL A 429 -21.48 -0.69 39.93
C VAL A 429 -21.42 -0.86 38.42
N HIS A 430 -20.97 0.18 37.74
CA HIS A 430 -20.90 0.27 36.28
C HIS A 430 -19.58 -0.34 35.78
N ASP A 431 -19.39 -1.63 36.02
CA ASP A 431 -18.23 -2.40 35.59
C ASP A 431 -18.49 -3.16 34.26
N VAL A 432 -17.53 -3.97 33.85
CA VAL A 432 -17.62 -4.81 32.63
C VAL A 432 -18.81 -5.79 32.68
N THR A 433 -19.28 -6.19 33.86
CA THR A 433 -20.47 -7.06 34.01
C THR A 433 -21.74 -6.29 33.67
N TYR A 434 -21.81 -5.05 34.13
CA TYR A 434 -22.92 -4.15 33.84
C TYR A 434 -23.06 -3.86 32.34
N GLU A 435 -21.94 -3.59 31.65
CA GLU A 435 -21.92 -3.34 30.22
C GLU A 435 -22.26 -4.61 29.42
N ASN A 436 -21.56 -5.72 29.71
CA ASN A 436 -21.71 -6.97 28.97
C ASN A 436 -23.09 -7.64 29.17
N GLY A 437 -23.72 -7.46 30.34
CA GLY A 437 -25.09 -7.92 30.60
C GLY A 437 -26.08 -7.32 29.62
N GLN A 438 -26.01 -5.99 29.40
CA GLN A 438 -26.87 -5.31 28.45
C GLN A 438 -26.63 -5.74 26.98
N ALA A 439 -25.35 -5.88 26.58
CA ALA A 439 -25.02 -6.30 25.22
C ALA A 439 -25.52 -7.72 24.89
N ARG A 440 -25.40 -8.65 25.86
CA ARG A 440 -25.88 -10.03 25.69
C ARG A 440 -27.41 -10.12 25.63
N GLU A 441 -28.11 -9.33 26.44
CA GLU A 441 -29.58 -9.28 26.40
C GLU A 441 -30.06 -8.79 25.03
N ARG A 442 -29.45 -7.74 24.47
CA ARG A 442 -29.78 -7.29 23.11
C ARG A 442 -29.57 -8.38 22.07
N THR A 443 -28.48 -9.13 22.16
CA THR A 443 -28.18 -10.21 21.21
C THR A 443 -29.18 -11.34 21.31
N GLN A 444 -29.57 -11.75 22.53
CA GLN A 444 -30.59 -12.79 22.75
C GLN A 444 -31.92 -12.39 22.12
N ILE A 445 -32.39 -11.17 22.36
CA ILE A 445 -33.63 -10.64 21.75
C ILE A 445 -33.59 -10.70 20.23
N LEU A 446 -32.49 -10.26 19.61
CA LEU A 446 -32.35 -10.31 18.14
C LEU A 446 -32.41 -11.74 17.60
N MET A 447 -31.74 -12.69 18.24
CA MET A 447 -31.73 -14.11 17.85
C MET A 447 -33.13 -14.72 17.94
N ASP A 448 -33.87 -14.44 19.02
CA ASP A 448 -35.23 -14.94 19.20
C ASP A 448 -36.23 -14.32 18.23
N ILE A 449 -36.09 -13.03 17.91
CA ILE A 449 -36.89 -12.38 16.87
C ILE A 449 -36.59 -13.00 15.50
N ALA A 450 -35.33 -13.32 15.20
CA ALA A 450 -34.96 -13.99 13.95
C ALA A 450 -35.61 -15.39 13.86
N ASN A 451 -35.59 -16.17 14.93
CA ASN A 451 -36.26 -17.45 14.99
C ASN A 451 -37.78 -17.31 14.74
N LYS A 452 -38.42 -16.36 15.42
CA LYS A 452 -39.85 -16.12 15.31
C LYS A 452 -40.27 -15.66 13.91
N SER A 453 -39.45 -14.86 13.24
CA SER A 453 -39.74 -14.28 11.92
C SER A 453 -39.21 -15.10 10.75
N GLY A 454 -38.56 -16.24 11.00
CA GLY A 454 -37.90 -17.06 9.98
C GLY A 454 -36.81 -16.30 9.24
N GLY A 455 -36.02 -15.54 9.97
CA GLY A 455 -35.00 -14.66 9.47
C GLY A 455 -33.60 -14.94 10.00
N MET A 456 -32.68 -14.01 9.74
CA MET A 456 -31.32 -14.06 10.27
C MET A 456 -30.91 -12.72 10.90
N VAL A 457 -30.05 -12.79 11.90
CA VAL A 457 -29.46 -11.62 12.54
C VAL A 457 -28.28 -11.11 11.71
N ILE A 458 -28.34 -9.83 11.34
CA ILE A 458 -27.28 -9.12 10.63
C ILE A 458 -26.36 -8.43 11.61
N GLY A 459 -25.08 -8.73 11.54
CA GLY A 459 -24.04 -8.12 12.40
C GLY A 459 -23.62 -6.75 11.93
N THR A 460 -23.41 -5.86 12.89
CA THR A 460 -23.07 -4.46 12.67
C THR A 460 -21.61 -4.14 12.92
N GLY A 461 -20.88 -4.97 13.69
CA GLY A 461 -19.49 -4.72 14.09
C GLY A 461 -18.54 -4.58 12.91
N ASP A 462 -17.69 -3.57 12.96
CA ASP A 462 -16.72 -3.23 11.91
C ASP A 462 -15.33 -3.87 12.13
N LEU A 463 -14.45 -3.73 11.13
CA LEU A 463 -13.11 -4.29 11.15
C LEU A 463 -12.25 -3.75 12.30
N SER A 464 -12.35 -2.46 12.62
CA SER A 464 -11.52 -1.81 13.64
C SER A 464 -11.88 -2.27 15.05
N GLU A 465 -13.18 -2.41 15.32
CA GLU A 465 -13.69 -2.99 16.57
C GLU A 465 -13.26 -4.45 16.72
N LEU A 466 -13.38 -5.24 15.66
CA LEU A 466 -12.96 -6.63 15.66
C LEU A 466 -11.44 -6.79 15.85
N ALA A 467 -10.64 -5.88 15.27
CA ALA A 467 -9.20 -5.88 15.45
C ALA A 467 -8.80 -5.59 16.90
N LEU A 468 -9.44 -4.61 17.53
CA LEU A 468 -9.21 -4.23 18.93
C LEU A 468 -9.89 -5.18 19.92
N GLY A 469 -10.79 -6.06 19.46
CA GLY A 469 -11.68 -6.84 20.32
C GLY A 469 -12.60 -5.95 21.16
N TRP A 470 -12.98 -4.79 20.62
CA TRP A 470 -13.90 -3.84 21.25
C TRP A 470 -15.35 -4.25 20.98
N ALA A 471 -15.73 -5.37 21.55
CA ALA A 471 -17.05 -5.95 21.46
C ALA A 471 -17.24 -6.92 22.64
N THR A 472 -18.48 -7.10 23.09
CA THR A 472 -18.82 -8.07 24.12
C THR A 472 -18.80 -9.48 23.54
N TYR A 473 -17.96 -10.36 24.10
CA TYR A 473 -17.95 -11.77 23.71
C TYR A 473 -19.32 -12.43 23.92
N ASN A 474 -19.82 -13.12 22.92
CA ASN A 474 -21.17 -13.70 22.87
C ASN A 474 -22.28 -12.66 23.10
N GLY A 475 -22.03 -11.42 22.70
CA GLY A 475 -22.96 -10.32 22.67
C GLY A 475 -23.00 -9.70 21.27
N ASP A 476 -22.73 -8.41 21.17
CA ASP A 476 -22.74 -7.64 19.93
C ASP A 476 -21.73 -8.12 18.88
N HIS A 477 -20.69 -8.87 19.26
CA HIS A 477 -19.77 -9.48 18.30
C HIS A 477 -20.37 -10.68 17.55
N MET A 478 -21.51 -11.22 17.98
CA MET A 478 -22.17 -12.39 17.38
C MET A 478 -23.34 -12.00 16.49
N SER A 479 -23.41 -12.66 15.35
CA SER A 479 -24.51 -12.55 14.40
C SER A 479 -24.53 -13.79 13.49
N MET A 480 -25.52 -13.88 12.62
CA MET A 480 -25.58 -14.95 11.62
C MET A 480 -24.87 -14.58 10.32
N TYR A 481 -24.72 -13.27 10.03
CA TYR A 481 -23.92 -12.74 8.93
C TYR A 481 -23.47 -11.30 9.24
N ALA A 482 -22.15 -11.04 9.23
CA ALA A 482 -21.55 -9.76 9.63
C ALA A 482 -21.19 -8.93 8.39
N VAL A 483 -22.09 -8.06 7.95
CA VAL A 483 -21.92 -7.31 6.71
C VAL A 483 -20.77 -6.29 6.74
N ASN A 484 -20.39 -5.76 7.93
CA ASN A 484 -19.35 -4.76 8.09
C ASN A 484 -17.99 -5.34 8.53
N ALA A 485 -17.86 -6.66 8.72
CA ALA A 485 -16.70 -7.30 9.35
C ALA A 485 -15.33 -7.00 8.72
N SER A 486 -15.28 -6.54 7.49
CA SER A 486 -14.03 -6.13 6.82
C SER A 486 -13.99 -4.66 6.40
N VAL A 487 -14.91 -3.84 6.90
CA VAL A 487 -14.95 -2.38 6.68
C VAL A 487 -14.35 -1.68 7.89
N PRO A 488 -13.22 -0.95 7.78
CA PRO A 488 -12.64 -0.21 8.90
C PRO A 488 -13.48 1.00 9.27
N LYS A 489 -13.43 1.43 10.53
CA LYS A 489 -14.23 2.55 11.07
C LYS A 489 -14.06 3.84 10.27
N THR A 490 -12.83 4.15 9.84
CA THR A 490 -12.56 5.32 9.00
C THR A 490 -13.31 5.29 7.67
N LEU A 491 -13.47 4.10 7.09
CA LEU A 491 -14.19 3.92 5.83
C LEU A 491 -15.72 3.89 6.01
N VAL A 492 -16.22 3.42 7.16
CA VAL A 492 -17.67 3.44 7.48
C VAL A 492 -18.25 4.84 7.33
N ARG A 493 -17.57 5.87 7.87
CA ARG A 493 -18.00 7.27 7.74
C ARG A 493 -18.15 7.70 6.28
N HIS A 494 -17.21 7.33 5.42
CA HIS A 494 -17.25 7.66 3.99
C HIS A 494 -18.36 6.94 3.24
N LEU A 495 -18.65 5.68 3.61
CA LEU A 495 -19.77 4.92 3.01
C LEU A 495 -21.12 5.53 3.37
N VAL A 496 -21.33 5.92 4.63
CA VAL A 496 -22.56 6.59 5.08
C VAL A 496 -22.70 7.96 4.42
N GLN A 497 -21.59 8.74 4.32
CA GLN A 497 -21.59 10.03 3.62
C GLN A 497 -21.94 9.85 2.13
N PHE A 498 -21.32 8.90 1.46
CA PHE A 498 -21.61 8.61 0.04
C PHE A 498 -23.08 8.24 -0.16
N TYR A 499 -23.64 7.44 0.74
CA TYR A 499 -25.06 7.07 0.66
C TYR A 499 -25.97 8.29 0.89
N ALA A 500 -25.64 9.17 1.84
CA ALA A 500 -26.37 10.42 2.07
C ALA A 500 -26.35 11.30 0.81
N ASP A 501 -25.18 11.46 0.19
CA ASP A 501 -24.99 12.30 -1.01
C ASP A 501 -25.75 11.75 -2.24
N THR A 502 -26.07 10.44 -2.28
CA THR A 502 -26.60 9.76 -3.47
C THR A 502 -28.02 9.18 -3.32
N CYS A 503 -28.59 9.14 -2.11
CA CYS A 503 -29.87 8.48 -1.84
C CYS A 503 -31.10 9.15 -2.49
N GLY A 504 -31.00 10.43 -2.86
CA GLY A 504 -32.09 11.18 -3.50
C GLY A 504 -33.30 11.49 -2.59
N ASP A 505 -33.24 11.16 -1.30
CA ASP A 505 -34.26 11.48 -0.27
C ASP A 505 -33.69 12.49 0.73
N GLY A 506 -34.12 13.73 0.65
CA GLY A 506 -33.63 14.81 1.50
C GLY A 506 -34.00 14.67 3.00
N LYS A 507 -34.92 13.78 3.37
CA LYS A 507 -35.17 13.46 4.77
C LYS A 507 -34.15 12.46 5.29
N LEU A 508 -33.90 11.40 4.53
CA LEU A 508 -32.88 10.40 4.84
C LEU A 508 -31.50 11.03 4.89
N GLU A 509 -31.16 11.88 3.90
CA GLU A 509 -29.91 12.63 3.86
C GLU A 509 -29.65 13.37 5.18
N LYS A 510 -30.62 14.14 5.66
CA LYS A 510 -30.49 14.90 6.92
C LYS A 510 -30.24 14.00 8.12
N VAL A 511 -30.93 12.87 8.21
CA VAL A 511 -30.74 11.89 9.29
C VAL A 511 -29.34 11.28 9.23
N LEU A 512 -28.87 10.89 8.04
CA LEU A 512 -27.54 10.31 7.85
C LEU A 512 -26.43 11.32 8.20
N LEU A 513 -26.60 12.59 7.84
CA LEU A 513 -25.66 13.66 8.21
C LEU A 513 -25.64 13.89 9.74
N ASP A 514 -26.78 13.80 10.44
CA ASP A 514 -26.82 13.88 11.90
C ASP A 514 -26.15 12.67 12.59
N VAL A 515 -26.32 11.48 12.02
CA VAL A 515 -25.58 10.29 12.47
C VAL A 515 -24.06 10.48 12.33
N LEU A 516 -23.60 11.06 11.22
CA LEU A 516 -22.17 11.35 10.97
C LEU A 516 -21.61 12.38 11.97
N ASP A 517 -22.42 13.30 12.44
CA ASP A 517 -22.05 14.34 13.44
C ASP A 517 -22.15 13.83 14.89
N THR A 518 -22.67 12.63 15.11
CA THR A 518 -22.81 12.04 16.44
C THR A 518 -21.50 11.35 16.87
N PRO A 519 -20.97 11.63 18.07
CA PRO A 519 -19.79 10.95 18.59
C PRO A 519 -19.99 9.44 18.75
N VAL A 520 -18.95 8.65 18.45
CA VAL A 520 -18.99 7.19 18.63
C VAL A 520 -19.00 6.85 20.12
N SER A 521 -20.03 6.11 20.56
CA SER A 521 -20.20 5.66 21.95
C SER A 521 -20.83 4.27 22.00
N PRO A 522 -20.45 3.41 22.96
CA PRO A 522 -21.11 2.12 23.16
C PRO A 522 -22.50 2.24 23.79
N GLU A 523 -22.90 3.41 24.30
CA GLU A 523 -24.20 3.70 24.94
C GLU A 523 -24.62 2.66 26.01
N LEU A 524 -23.67 2.19 26.79
CA LEU A 524 -23.90 1.19 27.85
C LEU A 524 -23.97 1.83 29.24
N LEU A 525 -23.34 3.00 29.44
CA LEU A 525 -23.36 3.75 30.67
C LEU A 525 -24.46 4.83 30.66
N PRO A 526 -25.12 5.10 31.81
CA PRO A 526 -26.07 6.18 31.89
C PRO A 526 -25.49 7.53 31.45
N PRO A 527 -26.22 8.36 30.67
CA PRO A 527 -25.75 9.67 30.26
C PRO A 527 -25.57 10.61 31.48
N GLU A 528 -24.51 11.42 31.44
CA GLU A 528 -24.29 12.51 32.42
C GLU A 528 -24.84 13.82 31.83
N ASP A 529 -25.77 14.47 32.55
CA ASP A 529 -26.45 15.70 32.11
C ASP A 529 -27.01 15.63 30.66
N GLY A 530 -27.57 14.48 30.28
CA GLY A 530 -28.13 14.27 28.93
C GLY A 530 -27.07 14.15 27.80
N LYS A 531 -25.78 14.09 28.14
CA LYS A 531 -24.67 13.91 27.19
C LYS A 531 -24.09 12.51 27.32
N ILE A 532 -23.48 12.04 26.24
CA ILE A 532 -22.76 10.77 26.19
C ILE A 532 -21.68 10.77 27.28
N ALA A 533 -21.80 9.86 28.27
CA ALA A 533 -20.87 9.75 29.39
C ALA A 533 -19.52 9.13 29.00
N GLN A 534 -19.49 8.36 27.93
CA GLN A 534 -18.30 7.58 27.53
C GLN A 534 -18.10 7.64 26.01
N LYS A 535 -17.03 8.29 25.57
CA LYS A 535 -16.59 8.21 24.18
C LYS A 535 -15.66 7.01 24.01
N THR A 536 -15.91 6.21 23.00
CA THR A 536 -15.08 5.03 22.70
C THR A 536 -13.60 5.39 22.51
N GLU A 537 -13.33 6.49 21.79
CA GLU A 537 -11.96 6.93 21.50
C GLU A 537 -11.17 7.39 22.72
N ASP A 538 -11.83 7.83 23.81
CA ASP A 538 -11.15 8.18 25.07
C ASP A 538 -10.57 6.94 25.76
N LEU A 539 -11.18 5.76 25.54
CA LEU A 539 -10.80 4.50 26.16
C LEU A 539 -9.84 3.66 25.33
N VAL A 540 -10.09 3.57 24.03
CA VAL A 540 -9.30 2.72 23.12
C VAL A 540 -8.36 3.50 22.24
N GLY A 541 -8.56 4.81 22.08
CA GLY A 541 -7.81 5.71 21.20
C GLY A 541 -8.50 6.01 19.88
N PRO A 542 -7.99 7.00 19.14
CA PRO A 542 -8.53 7.41 17.85
C PRO A 542 -8.51 6.26 16.82
N TYR A 543 -9.63 6.00 16.19
CA TYR A 543 -9.74 4.93 15.20
C TYR A 543 -8.84 5.14 13.97
N GLU A 544 -8.56 6.38 13.59
CA GLU A 544 -7.65 6.66 12.47
C GLU A 544 -6.23 6.16 12.75
N LEU A 545 -5.73 6.24 14.00
CA LEU A 545 -4.46 5.65 14.39
C LEU A 545 -4.51 4.13 14.35
N HIS A 546 -5.58 3.52 14.86
CA HIS A 546 -5.74 2.07 14.87
C HIS A 546 -5.86 1.48 13.47
N ASP A 547 -6.60 2.12 12.58
CA ASP A 547 -6.74 1.70 11.19
C ASP A 547 -5.40 1.82 10.45
N PHE A 548 -4.63 2.88 10.71
CA PHE A 548 -3.28 3.02 10.20
C PHE A 548 -2.37 1.88 10.68
N TYR A 549 -2.38 1.57 11.99
CA TYR A 549 -1.57 0.47 12.55
C TYR A 549 -1.99 -0.88 11.98
N LEU A 550 -3.29 -1.13 11.93
CA LEU A 550 -3.87 -2.36 11.39
C LEU A 550 -3.46 -2.60 9.94
N TYR A 551 -3.55 -1.56 9.11
CA TYR A 551 -3.14 -1.65 7.71
C TYR A 551 -1.66 -2.00 7.58
N HIS A 552 -0.79 -1.27 8.26
CA HIS A 552 0.65 -1.47 8.16
C HIS A 552 1.10 -2.79 8.76
N MET A 553 0.48 -3.24 9.83
CA MET A 553 0.78 -4.53 10.46
C MET A 553 0.29 -5.70 9.60
N LEU A 554 -0.99 -5.73 9.22
CA LEU A 554 -1.57 -6.91 8.54
C LEU A 554 -1.32 -6.92 7.04
N ARG A 555 -1.46 -5.76 6.36
CA ARG A 555 -1.27 -5.70 4.91
C ARG A 555 0.19 -5.72 4.51
N LEU A 556 1.04 -5.03 5.24
CA LEU A 556 2.43 -4.81 4.87
C LEU A 556 3.43 -5.61 5.72
N GLY A 557 3.01 -6.14 6.87
CA GLY A 557 3.86 -6.92 7.76
C GLY A 557 4.98 -6.11 8.42
N TYR A 558 4.73 -4.81 8.65
CA TYR A 558 5.72 -3.93 9.26
C TYR A 558 5.93 -4.19 10.74
N SER A 559 7.16 -3.98 11.22
CA SER A 559 7.48 -4.03 12.64
C SER A 559 6.91 -2.82 13.39
N PRO A 560 6.70 -2.93 14.71
CA PRO A 560 6.21 -1.83 15.55
C PRO A 560 6.99 -0.53 15.39
N ALA A 561 8.32 -0.58 15.40
CA ALA A 561 9.18 0.59 15.25
C ALA A 561 9.02 1.27 13.88
N LYS A 562 8.85 0.47 12.82
CA LYS A 562 8.58 1.00 11.48
C LYS A 562 7.21 1.67 11.41
N ILE A 563 6.17 1.05 11.99
CA ILE A 563 4.81 1.62 12.05
C ILE A 563 4.83 2.94 12.83
N TYR A 564 5.51 2.98 13.98
CA TYR A 564 5.66 4.20 14.78
C TYR A 564 6.30 5.35 13.99
N ARG A 565 7.42 5.07 13.31
CA ARG A 565 8.08 6.06 12.46
C ARG A 565 7.17 6.62 11.38
N LEU A 566 6.44 5.74 10.68
CA LEU A 566 5.53 6.15 9.61
C LEU A 566 4.33 6.94 10.16
N ALA A 567 3.79 6.54 11.31
CA ALA A 567 2.71 7.25 11.96
C ALA A 567 3.11 8.68 12.37
N LYS A 568 4.32 8.88 12.89
CA LYS A 568 4.83 10.24 13.21
C LYS A 568 4.88 11.13 11.98
N ILE A 569 5.19 10.59 10.81
CA ILE A 569 5.20 11.35 9.56
C ILE A 569 3.76 11.61 9.08
N ALA A 570 2.93 10.57 9.06
CA ALA A 570 1.57 10.63 8.54
C ALA A 570 0.65 11.55 9.35
N PHE A 571 0.85 11.59 10.67
CA PHE A 571 0.01 12.37 11.60
C PHE A 571 0.74 13.59 12.16
N ALA A 572 1.81 14.06 11.50
CA ALA A 572 2.52 15.26 11.92
C ALA A 572 1.58 16.47 12.03
N GLY A 573 1.53 17.10 13.20
CA GLY A 573 0.63 18.22 13.48
C GLY A 573 -0.77 17.83 13.98
N SER A 574 -1.16 16.54 13.89
CA SER A 574 -2.44 16.03 14.44
C SER A 574 -2.24 15.39 15.82
N TYR A 575 -1.17 14.64 16.01
CA TYR A 575 -0.84 13.95 17.26
C TYR A 575 0.64 14.11 17.59
N ASP A 576 0.95 14.21 18.89
CA ASP A 576 2.32 14.15 19.37
C ASP A 576 2.87 12.69 19.39
N ASP A 577 4.18 12.57 19.42
CA ASP A 577 4.89 11.28 19.39
C ASP A 577 4.49 10.38 20.57
N ALA A 578 4.26 10.95 21.75
CA ALA A 578 3.87 10.19 22.94
C ALA A 578 2.46 9.60 22.80
N THR A 579 1.52 10.36 22.25
CA THR A 579 0.16 9.91 21.96
C THR A 579 0.15 8.78 20.93
N ILE A 580 0.91 8.91 19.83
CA ILE A 580 1.06 7.87 18.82
C ILE A 580 1.62 6.58 19.45
N LEU A 581 2.69 6.69 20.25
CA LEU A 581 3.30 5.53 20.89
C LEU A 581 2.38 4.86 21.92
N LYS A 582 1.65 5.65 22.72
CA LYS A 582 0.66 5.17 23.69
C LYS A 582 -0.38 4.28 23.01
N TRP A 583 -0.96 4.77 21.92
CA TRP A 583 -2.03 4.06 21.24
C TRP A 583 -1.51 2.89 20.40
N LEU A 584 -0.28 2.95 19.90
CA LEU A 584 0.36 1.81 19.25
C LEU A 584 0.61 0.66 20.24
N LYS A 585 1.09 0.96 21.45
CA LYS A 585 1.22 -0.03 22.54
C LYS A 585 -0.14 -0.64 22.91
N THR A 586 -1.18 0.20 23.00
CA THR A 586 -2.54 -0.25 23.27
C THR A 586 -3.08 -1.15 22.16
N PHE A 587 -2.85 -0.78 20.90
CA PHE A 587 -3.21 -1.57 19.72
C PHE A 587 -2.60 -2.97 19.78
N TYR A 588 -1.28 -3.10 19.92
CA TYR A 588 -0.62 -4.41 19.96
C TYR A 588 -1.10 -5.26 21.15
N ARG A 589 -1.17 -4.69 22.35
CA ARG A 589 -1.68 -5.40 23.53
C ARG A 589 -3.09 -5.94 23.28
N ARG A 590 -4.01 -5.12 22.81
CA ARG A 590 -5.40 -5.53 22.55
C ARG A 590 -5.48 -6.51 21.40
N PHE A 591 -4.79 -6.26 20.30
CA PHE A 591 -4.79 -7.15 19.14
C PHE A 591 -4.42 -8.58 19.52
N PHE A 592 -3.43 -8.78 20.35
CA PHE A 592 -3.03 -10.11 20.81
C PHE A 592 -3.97 -10.68 21.87
N THR A 593 -4.25 -9.96 22.93
CA THR A 593 -5.05 -10.47 24.06
C THR A 593 -6.50 -10.75 23.69
N GLN A 594 -7.04 -10.12 22.68
CA GLN A 594 -8.44 -10.27 22.26
C GLN A 594 -8.64 -11.25 21.08
N GLN A 595 -7.61 -12.01 20.70
CA GLN A 595 -7.69 -12.95 19.59
C GLN A 595 -8.79 -14.00 19.78
N PHE A 596 -9.06 -14.47 21.00
CA PHE A 596 -10.09 -15.46 21.28
C PHE A 596 -11.49 -15.02 20.78
N LYS A 597 -11.78 -13.71 20.76
CA LYS A 597 -13.02 -13.17 20.20
C LYS A 597 -13.07 -13.34 18.68
N ARG A 598 -11.94 -13.16 18.00
CA ARG A 598 -11.86 -13.31 16.54
C ARG A 598 -11.93 -14.76 16.07
N SER A 599 -11.57 -15.73 16.93
CA SER A 599 -11.62 -17.16 16.60
C SER A 599 -13.02 -17.68 16.25
N CYS A 600 -14.07 -17.00 16.72
CA CYS A 600 -15.48 -17.40 16.48
C CYS A 600 -16.27 -16.33 15.70
N LEU A 601 -15.61 -15.47 14.91
CA LEU A 601 -16.31 -14.47 14.12
C LEU A 601 -17.30 -15.09 13.13
N PRO A 602 -18.50 -14.47 12.98
CA PRO A 602 -19.46 -14.85 11.94
C PRO A 602 -18.86 -14.68 10.54
N ASP A 603 -19.49 -15.33 9.55
CA ASP A 603 -19.20 -15.07 8.15
C ASP A 603 -19.53 -13.63 7.78
N GLY A 604 -18.78 -13.07 6.86
CA GLY A 604 -19.01 -11.72 6.31
C GLY A 604 -18.19 -11.50 5.04
N PRO A 605 -18.58 -10.54 4.19
CA PRO A 605 -17.91 -10.29 2.93
C PRO A 605 -16.59 -9.57 3.16
N LYS A 606 -15.55 -9.94 2.38
CA LYS A 606 -14.28 -9.22 2.34
C LYS A 606 -14.36 -8.11 1.30
N VAL A 607 -14.23 -6.86 1.72
CA VAL A 607 -14.33 -5.69 0.83
C VAL A 607 -12.97 -5.07 0.46
N GLY A 608 -11.93 -5.35 1.23
CA GLY A 608 -10.60 -4.77 1.04
C GLY A 608 -9.45 -5.75 1.19
N SER A 609 -8.22 -5.26 1.17
CA SER A 609 -6.99 -6.07 1.28
C SER A 609 -6.69 -6.55 2.70
N VAL A 610 -7.39 -6.05 3.71
CA VAL A 610 -7.24 -6.41 5.13
C VAL A 610 -8.56 -6.92 5.68
N ALA A 611 -8.52 -8.04 6.36
CA ALA A 611 -9.61 -8.59 7.14
C ALA A 611 -9.03 -9.44 8.29
N VAL A 612 -9.89 -9.79 9.27
CA VAL A 612 -9.48 -10.57 10.44
C VAL A 612 -10.27 -11.87 10.57
N SER A 613 -10.86 -12.34 9.49
CA SER A 613 -11.59 -13.61 9.46
C SER A 613 -10.67 -14.80 9.76
N PRO A 614 -11.02 -15.67 10.71
CA PRO A 614 -10.21 -16.85 11.07
C PRO A 614 -10.22 -17.93 9.99
N ARG A 615 -11.14 -17.85 9.02
CA ARG A 615 -11.27 -18.83 7.94
C ARG A 615 -10.27 -18.62 6.82
N GLY A 616 -9.77 -17.42 6.63
CA GLY A 616 -8.87 -17.10 5.51
C GLY A 616 -7.78 -16.07 5.82
N ASP A 617 -8.17 -14.90 6.30
CA ASP A 617 -7.30 -13.73 6.35
C ASP A 617 -6.32 -13.71 7.53
N LEU A 618 -6.76 -14.07 8.74
CA LEU A 618 -5.95 -14.05 9.95
C LEU A 618 -6.12 -15.34 10.75
N ARG A 619 -5.18 -16.26 10.58
CA ARG A 619 -5.08 -17.51 11.35
C ARG A 619 -4.06 -17.35 12.46
N MET A 620 -4.49 -16.81 13.57
CA MET A 620 -3.63 -16.51 14.71
C MET A 620 -4.08 -17.32 15.92
N PRO A 621 -3.14 -17.95 16.70
CA PRO A 621 -3.48 -18.61 17.94
C PRO A 621 -4.03 -17.62 18.97
N SER A 622 -5.04 -18.04 19.75
CA SER A 622 -5.66 -17.17 20.77
C SER A 622 -4.77 -16.90 21.98
N ASP A 623 -3.75 -17.69 22.16
CA ASP A 623 -2.76 -17.63 23.24
C ASP A 623 -1.36 -17.17 22.80
N ALA A 624 -1.27 -16.55 21.60
CA ALA A 624 -0.03 -16.00 21.10
C ALA A 624 0.48 -14.86 22.00
N SER A 625 1.77 -14.92 22.35
CA SER A 625 2.43 -13.87 23.13
C SER A 625 2.74 -12.65 22.28
N SER A 626 2.43 -11.45 22.78
CA SER A 626 2.81 -10.18 22.17
C SER A 626 4.21 -9.70 22.57
N ARG A 627 4.95 -10.46 23.36
CA ARG A 627 6.15 -10.02 24.07
C ARG A 627 7.19 -9.38 23.14
N ILE A 628 7.56 -10.04 22.04
CA ILE A 628 8.62 -9.55 21.15
C ILE A 628 8.25 -8.24 20.43
N TRP A 629 6.95 -8.01 20.15
CA TRP A 629 6.47 -6.73 19.58
C TRP A 629 6.43 -5.63 20.65
N MET A 630 6.05 -5.99 21.89
CA MET A 630 5.99 -5.02 22.99
C MET A 630 7.40 -4.59 23.44
N GLU A 631 8.37 -5.51 23.50
CA GLU A 631 9.78 -5.20 23.80
C GLU A 631 10.36 -4.21 22.78
N GLU A 632 10.04 -4.35 21.47
CA GLU A 632 10.45 -3.38 20.46
C GLU A 632 9.85 -1.99 20.73
N LEU A 633 8.58 -1.92 21.15
CA LEU A 633 7.90 -0.66 21.48
C LEU A 633 8.38 -0.01 22.79
N GLU A 634 8.81 -0.81 23.75
CA GLU A 634 9.36 -0.30 25.03
C GLU A 634 10.69 0.39 24.84
N ASN A 635 11.47 -0.04 23.84
CA ASN A 635 12.77 0.55 23.48
C ASN A 635 12.65 1.83 22.63
N LEU A 636 11.43 2.25 22.24
CA LEU A 636 11.18 3.49 21.52
C LEU A 636 10.92 4.62 22.52
N GLN A 637 11.72 5.67 22.44
CA GLN A 637 11.57 6.89 23.24
C GLN A 637 10.92 8.01 22.42
#